data_e2686899d334246d30be3bcf58c7716f
#
_entry.id   e2686899d334246d30be3bcf58c7716f
#
_cell.length_a   1.000
_cell.length_b   1.000
_cell.length_c   1.000
_cell.angle_alpha   90.00
_cell.angle_beta   90.00
_cell.angle_gamma   90.00
#
_symmetry.space_group_name_H-M   'P 1'
#
loop_
_entity.id
_entity.type
_entity.pdbx_description
1 polymer ?
#
loop_
_entity_poly.entity_id
_entity_poly.type
_entity_poly.pdbx_seq_one_letter_code
_entity_poly.pdbx_strand_id
1 'polypeptide(L)'
;MEVIENADSLKGLIKQAEKAVQCISDWSWPEVLTALQQCQSFFPFSDSSEILDKVLDSLVARITTASDSSPSTCSPDSSVLRRSFDTKSNISLKNSHHRAWWFEDLVILSMAMIDKIIRRMISLKVEHAKISRFLFYYLKCKLSNLASDEKRKVTETVIELLYSLHRNSVSCKGLFDILRISSSQNLSSCCRDRLEIMIGSQIDQATLDNLLISSPTKTESLYDVNILLRFLTHFLSCGGRTTLARLKKVAGLLDLYMAEVAPDIFLKHSKFVELITALPDIARDSHDSLYRAIDMFLQVHNRLTEAEKMKICCTINYEKLSLQSCKHLAQNSKFPPRTAVQALLSQQSKIKGLLEESNHFRSFNGEQKQSKDGEQIILYDKKVDPLMENEKLRAHLQGMRWKVIELEKACRKMQNQMTKMVKTKSSCPTGSRSLPRLCS
;
A
#
# COMPACT_ATOMS: atom_id res chain seq x y z
N MET A 1 39.92 -47.49 -17.37
CA MET A 1 38.74 -48.23 -17.87
C MET A 1 37.46 -47.78 -17.17
N GLU A 2 37.44 -47.49 -15.90
CA GLU A 2 36.23 -47.04 -15.13
C GLU A 2 35.59 -45.71 -15.62
N VAL A 3 36.35 -44.80 -16.22
CA VAL A 3 35.83 -43.50 -16.70
C VAL A 3 35.02 -43.63 -18.00
N ILE A 4 35.29 -44.68 -18.79
CA ILE A 4 34.62 -44.93 -20.08
C ILE A 4 33.27 -45.64 -19.87
N GLU A 5 33.20 -46.57 -18.89
CA GLU A 5 31.94 -47.26 -18.54
C GLU A 5 30.90 -46.30 -17.94
N ASN A 6 31.34 -45.30 -17.15
CA ASN A 6 30.45 -44.26 -16.65
C ASN A 6 29.86 -43.35 -17.74
N ALA A 7 30.62 -43.05 -18.79
CA ALA A 7 30.17 -42.22 -19.91
C ALA A 7 29.08 -42.87 -20.76
N ASP A 8 29.17 -44.19 -21.01
CA ASP A 8 28.17 -44.92 -21.77
C ASP A 8 26.91 -45.23 -20.99
N SER A 9 27.04 -45.43 -19.68
CA SER A 9 25.90 -45.52 -18.75
C SER A 9 25.13 -44.18 -18.69
N LEU A 10 25.84 -43.05 -18.61
CA LEU A 10 25.24 -41.71 -18.67
C LEU A 10 24.51 -41.44 -19.99
N LYS A 11 25.10 -41.83 -21.14
CA LYS A 11 24.46 -41.72 -22.46
C LYS A 11 23.20 -42.58 -22.58
N GLY A 12 23.21 -43.77 -21.98
CA GLY A 12 22.05 -44.64 -21.89
C GLY A 12 20.89 -44.01 -21.07
N LEU A 13 21.22 -43.40 -19.93
CA LEU A 13 20.27 -42.69 -19.10
C LEU A 13 19.71 -41.43 -19.75
N ILE A 14 20.53 -40.68 -20.49
CA ILE A 14 20.09 -39.51 -21.25
C ILE A 14 19.11 -39.92 -22.36
N LYS A 15 19.43 -40.99 -23.16
CA LYS A 15 18.52 -41.50 -24.18
C LYS A 15 17.19 -42.01 -23.59
N GLN A 16 17.21 -42.63 -22.41
CA GLN A 16 16.02 -43.09 -21.74
C GLN A 16 15.18 -41.92 -21.20
N ALA A 17 15.82 -40.88 -20.71
CA ALA A 17 15.18 -39.63 -20.33
C ALA A 17 14.58 -38.90 -21.55
N GLU A 18 15.30 -38.82 -22.68
CA GLU A 18 14.80 -38.25 -23.93
C GLU A 18 13.56 -38.98 -24.45
N LYS A 19 13.52 -40.31 -24.37
CA LYS A 19 12.36 -41.13 -24.76
C LYS A 19 11.18 -40.94 -23.81
N ALA A 20 11.41 -40.81 -22.49
CA ALA A 20 10.39 -40.46 -21.51
C ALA A 20 9.80 -39.08 -21.76
N VAL A 21 10.63 -38.13 -22.18
CA VAL A 21 10.23 -36.73 -22.48
C VAL A 21 9.37 -36.63 -23.76
N GLN A 22 9.44 -37.58 -24.67
CA GLN A 22 8.55 -37.63 -25.85
C GLN A 22 7.07 -37.88 -25.46
N CYS A 23 6.79 -38.51 -24.28
CA CYS A 23 5.47 -38.77 -23.79
C CYS A 23 5.02 -37.81 -22.67
N ILE A 24 5.66 -36.65 -22.55
CA ILE A 24 5.41 -35.68 -21.47
C ILE A 24 3.99 -35.10 -21.49
N SER A 25 3.34 -35.09 -22.65
CA SER A 25 1.94 -34.70 -22.80
C SER A 25 0.98 -35.55 -21.97
N ASP A 26 1.35 -36.80 -21.79
CA ASP A 26 0.50 -37.81 -21.13
C ASP A 26 0.72 -37.91 -19.62
N TRP A 27 1.78 -37.23 -19.11
CA TRP A 27 2.10 -37.24 -17.68
C TRP A 27 1.00 -36.60 -16.87
N SER A 28 0.71 -37.12 -15.71
CA SER A 28 -0.17 -36.50 -14.72
C SER A 28 0.52 -35.33 -14.04
N TRP A 29 -0.24 -34.48 -13.37
CA TRP A 29 0.32 -33.35 -12.61
C TRP A 29 1.37 -33.78 -11.56
N PRO A 30 1.13 -34.83 -10.73
CA PRO A 30 2.13 -35.32 -9.78
C PRO A 30 3.42 -35.81 -10.44
N GLU A 31 3.33 -36.43 -11.63
CA GLU A 31 4.50 -36.91 -12.36
C GLU A 31 5.38 -35.74 -12.83
N VAL A 32 4.77 -34.66 -13.35
CA VAL A 32 5.49 -33.46 -13.74
C VAL A 32 6.18 -32.83 -12.52
N LEU A 33 5.51 -32.74 -11.38
CA LEU A 33 6.11 -32.20 -10.13
C LEU A 33 7.26 -33.08 -9.64
N THR A 34 7.10 -34.39 -9.68
CA THR A 34 8.16 -35.35 -9.28
C THR A 34 9.38 -35.21 -10.18
N ALA A 35 9.17 -35.07 -11.49
CA ALA A 35 10.26 -34.84 -12.44
C ALA A 35 11.01 -33.52 -12.15
N LEU A 36 10.27 -32.44 -11.85
CA LEU A 36 10.89 -31.17 -11.48
C LEU A 36 11.67 -31.26 -10.15
N GLN A 37 11.17 -32.00 -9.18
CA GLN A 37 11.89 -32.25 -7.92
C GLN A 37 13.17 -33.06 -8.15
N GLN A 38 13.13 -34.07 -9.01
CA GLN A 38 14.31 -34.82 -9.39
C GLN A 38 15.32 -33.97 -10.15
N CYS A 39 14.86 -33.16 -11.09
CA CYS A 39 15.73 -32.22 -11.80
C CYS A 39 16.45 -31.26 -10.85
N GLN A 40 15.88 -30.86 -9.73
CA GLN A 40 16.53 -30.00 -8.76
C GLN A 40 17.81 -30.59 -8.16
N SER A 41 17.86 -31.93 -7.95
CA SER A 41 19.03 -32.62 -7.40
C SER A 41 20.19 -32.70 -8.38
N PHE A 42 19.94 -32.56 -9.69
CA PHE A 42 20.94 -32.60 -10.75
C PHE A 42 21.40 -31.23 -11.23
N PHE A 43 20.85 -30.16 -10.66
CA PHE A 43 21.04 -28.77 -11.12
C PHE A 43 22.49 -28.26 -11.23
N PRO A 44 23.50 -28.74 -10.49
CA PRO A 44 24.87 -28.27 -10.69
C PRO A 44 25.56 -28.84 -11.92
N PHE A 45 25.00 -29.88 -12.56
CA PHE A 45 25.78 -30.73 -13.48
C PHE A 45 25.26 -30.84 -14.92
N SER A 46 24.12 -30.26 -15.29
CA SER A 46 23.62 -30.51 -16.63
C SER A 46 23.25 -29.24 -17.39
N ASP A 47 23.94 -29.05 -18.51
CA ASP A 47 23.52 -28.28 -19.70
C ASP A 47 22.29 -28.92 -20.41
N SER A 48 21.59 -29.86 -19.79
CA SER A 48 20.40 -30.50 -20.33
C SER A 48 19.18 -29.55 -20.28
N SER A 49 19.33 -28.39 -20.91
CA SER A 49 18.33 -27.36 -20.98
C SER A 49 17.05 -27.82 -21.69
N GLU A 50 17.19 -28.65 -22.74
CA GLU A 50 16.06 -29.03 -23.60
C GLU A 50 15.02 -29.92 -22.90
N ILE A 51 15.45 -30.86 -22.08
CA ILE A 51 14.54 -31.74 -21.32
C ILE A 51 13.77 -30.91 -20.29
N LEU A 52 14.49 -30.07 -19.55
CA LEU A 52 13.87 -29.20 -18.54
C LEU A 52 12.88 -28.23 -19.20
N ASP A 53 13.22 -27.65 -20.33
CA ASP A 53 12.36 -26.72 -21.06
C ASP A 53 11.06 -27.40 -21.50
N LYS A 54 11.11 -28.65 -21.99
CA LYS A 54 9.90 -29.45 -22.31
C LYS A 54 9.03 -29.74 -21.09
N VAL A 55 9.65 -30.07 -19.94
CA VAL A 55 8.91 -30.27 -18.67
C VAL A 55 8.27 -28.98 -18.21
N LEU A 56 8.98 -27.85 -18.30
CA LEU A 56 8.45 -26.53 -17.96
C LEU A 56 7.31 -26.11 -18.89
N ASP A 57 7.41 -26.40 -20.18
CA ASP A 57 6.33 -26.16 -21.14
C ASP A 57 5.06 -26.93 -20.81
N SER A 58 5.21 -28.23 -20.51
CA SER A 58 4.09 -29.07 -20.09
C SER A 58 3.45 -28.56 -18.79
N LEU A 59 4.27 -28.15 -17.80
CA LEU A 59 3.78 -27.56 -16.57
C LEU A 59 2.94 -26.32 -16.84
N VAL A 60 3.49 -25.36 -17.59
CA VAL A 60 2.84 -24.09 -17.88
C VAL A 60 1.58 -24.30 -18.73
N ALA A 61 1.60 -25.20 -19.71
CA ALA A 61 0.41 -25.54 -20.48
C ALA A 61 -0.74 -26.03 -19.59
N ARG A 62 -0.47 -26.86 -18.58
CA ARG A 62 -1.48 -27.33 -17.62
C ARG A 62 -2.02 -26.25 -16.72
N ILE A 63 -1.14 -25.33 -16.26
CA ILE A 63 -1.54 -24.17 -15.46
C ILE A 63 -2.47 -23.23 -16.25
N THR A 64 -2.25 -23.14 -17.58
CA THR A 64 -3.04 -22.27 -18.46
C THR A 64 -4.34 -22.90 -18.93
N THR A 65 -4.37 -24.23 -19.14
CA THR A 65 -5.56 -24.96 -19.63
C THR A 65 -6.55 -25.30 -18.53
N ALA A 66 -6.08 -25.52 -17.30
CA ALA A 66 -6.98 -25.72 -16.17
C ALA A 66 -7.63 -24.37 -15.81
N SER A 67 -8.87 -24.17 -16.21
CA SER A 67 -9.70 -23.09 -15.69
C SER A 67 -9.72 -23.17 -14.15
N ASP A 68 -9.90 -22.03 -13.47
CA ASP A 68 -9.82 -21.85 -12.01
C ASP A 68 -10.72 -22.77 -11.13
N SER A 69 -11.38 -23.72 -11.73
CA SER A 69 -12.12 -24.80 -11.08
C SER A 69 -11.17 -25.96 -10.76
N SER A 70 -10.98 -26.23 -9.47
CA SER A 70 -10.31 -27.43 -8.95
C SER A 70 -10.70 -28.66 -9.77
N PRO A 71 -9.77 -29.54 -10.15
CA PRO A 71 -10.12 -30.86 -10.61
C PRO A 71 -10.85 -31.54 -9.45
N SER A 72 -12.17 -31.64 -9.60
CA SER A 72 -13.01 -32.48 -8.71
C SER A 72 -12.46 -33.88 -8.80
N THR A 73 -11.74 -34.35 -7.78
CA THR A 73 -11.55 -35.76 -7.52
C THR A 73 -12.92 -36.31 -7.20
N CYS A 74 -13.60 -36.79 -8.22
CA CYS A 74 -14.78 -37.63 -8.05
C CYS A 74 -14.32 -38.94 -7.42
N SER A 75 -14.39 -39.04 -6.10
CA SER A 75 -14.53 -40.30 -5.41
C SER A 75 -15.98 -40.44 -5.04
N PRO A 76 -16.68 -41.51 -5.47
CA PRO A 76 -18.02 -41.76 -5.01
C PRO A 76 -17.96 -42.40 -3.62
N ASP A 77 -18.95 -42.08 -2.79
CA ASP A 77 -19.31 -42.68 -1.51
C ASP A 77 -18.53 -42.27 -0.26
N SER A 78 -19.16 -41.39 0.49
CA SER A 78 -19.59 -41.72 1.86
C SER A 78 -20.45 -40.57 2.42
N SER A 79 -21.74 -40.76 2.38
CA SER A 79 -22.69 -40.15 3.30
C SER A 79 -22.30 -40.56 4.73
N VAL A 80 -22.20 -39.62 5.68
CA VAL A 80 -22.77 -39.68 7.03
C VAL A 80 -22.22 -38.53 7.92
N LEU A 81 -23.16 -37.80 8.51
CA LEU A 81 -23.11 -37.03 9.77
C LEU A 81 -22.50 -35.63 9.80
N ARG A 82 -23.43 -34.68 9.58
CA ARG A 82 -23.41 -33.38 10.26
C ARG A 82 -23.26 -33.54 11.78
N ARG A 83 -22.22 -32.99 12.37
CA ARG A 83 -22.27 -32.50 13.74
C ARG A 83 -21.74 -31.09 13.80
N SER A 84 -22.64 -30.20 14.14
CA SER A 84 -22.45 -28.84 14.57
C SER A 84 -21.53 -28.80 15.78
N PHE A 85 -20.44 -28.03 15.70
CA PHE A 85 -19.82 -27.42 16.87
C PHE A 85 -19.35 -26.03 16.48
N ASP A 86 -20.08 -25.04 16.98
CA ASP A 86 -19.64 -23.67 17.11
C ASP A 86 -18.32 -23.60 17.88
N THR A 87 -17.29 -23.06 17.30
CA THR A 87 -16.29 -22.28 18.03
C THR A 87 -15.55 -21.29 17.11
N LYS A 88 -15.62 -20.04 17.49
CA LYS A 88 -14.97 -18.84 17.00
C LYS A 88 -13.56 -19.03 16.48
N SER A 89 -13.36 -18.84 15.18
CA SER A 89 -12.14 -18.29 14.57
C SER A 89 -12.43 -17.80 13.15
N ASN A 90 -13.15 -16.68 13.04
CA ASN A 90 -13.61 -16.07 11.78
C ASN A 90 -12.61 -15.07 11.21
N ILE A 91 -11.31 -15.41 11.10
CA ILE A 91 -10.34 -14.51 10.44
C ILE A 91 -9.61 -15.17 9.25
N SER A 92 -9.69 -16.48 9.07
CA SER A 92 -8.90 -17.18 8.03
C SER A 92 -9.66 -17.55 6.75
N LEU A 93 -10.97 -17.43 6.69
CA LEU A 93 -11.78 -17.98 5.59
C LEU A 93 -12.03 -17.01 4.41
N LYS A 94 -11.68 -15.73 4.52
CA LYS A 94 -11.92 -14.76 3.41
C LYS A 94 -10.81 -14.69 2.36
N ASN A 95 -9.66 -15.35 2.54
CA ASN A 95 -8.52 -15.30 1.62
C ASN A 95 -8.39 -16.50 0.68
N SER A 96 -9.26 -17.51 0.75
CA SER A 96 -9.12 -18.74 -0.06
C SER A 96 -9.58 -18.58 -1.51
N HIS A 97 -10.44 -17.60 -1.82
CA HIS A 97 -10.98 -17.40 -3.17
C HIS A 97 -10.02 -16.83 -4.22
N HIS A 98 -8.80 -16.42 -3.82
CA HIS A 98 -7.81 -15.83 -4.75
C HIS A 98 -6.59 -16.72 -5.01
N ARG A 99 -6.55 -17.94 -4.43
CA ARG A 99 -5.40 -18.82 -4.57
C ARG A 99 -5.68 -19.87 -5.65
N ALA A 100 -4.82 -19.92 -6.69
CA ALA A 100 -4.91 -20.94 -7.70
C ALA A 100 -4.49 -22.31 -7.12
N TRP A 101 -5.09 -23.37 -7.61
CA TRP A 101 -4.91 -24.75 -7.14
C TRP A 101 -3.45 -25.23 -7.10
N TRP A 102 -2.62 -24.75 -8.02
CA TRP A 102 -1.21 -25.15 -8.18
C TRP A 102 -0.23 -24.42 -7.23
N PHE A 103 -0.69 -23.43 -6.46
CA PHE A 103 0.21 -22.65 -5.59
C PHE A 103 0.88 -23.50 -4.53
N GLU A 104 0.16 -24.38 -3.86
CA GLU A 104 0.67 -25.22 -2.79
C GLU A 104 1.71 -26.21 -3.31
N ASP A 105 1.45 -26.77 -4.47
CA ASP A 105 2.31 -27.76 -5.08
C ASP A 105 3.67 -27.19 -5.50
N LEU A 106 3.69 -25.96 -6.06
CA LEU A 106 4.94 -25.33 -6.49
C LEU A 106 5.76 -24.76 -5.33
N VAL A 107 5.19 -24.51 -4.15
CA VAL A 107 5.95 -24.03 -2.98
C VAL A 107 7.01 -25.03 -2.54
N ILE A 108 6.85 -26.33 -2.81
CA ILE A 108 7.82 -27.36 -2.44
C ILE A 108 9.16 -27.14 -3.16
N LEU A 109 9.13 -26.58 -4.37
CA LEU A 109 10.29 -26.39 -5.22
C LEU A 109 11.27 -25.34 -4.66
N SER A 110 12.53 -25.46 -5.04
CA SER A 110 13.59 -24.49 -4.70
C SER A 110 13.40 -23.18 -5.43
N MET A 111 13.98 -22.08 -4.90
CA MET A 111 13.90 -20.76 -5.54
C MET A 111 14.50 -20.76 -6.95
N ALA A 112 15.59 -21.51 -7.18
CA ALA A 112 16.22 -21.63 -8.51
C ALA A 112 15.28 -22.27 -9.56
N MET A 113 14.48 -23.26 -9.14
CA MET A 113 13.48 -23.88 -10.00
C MET A 113 12.30 -22.92 -10.24
N ILE A 114 11.84 -22.25 -9.21
CA ILE A 114 10.77 -21.25 -9.32
C ILE A 114 11.18 -20.11 -10.27
N ASP A 115 12.42 -19.63 -10.19
CA ASP A 115 12.91 -18.60 -11.12
C ASP A 115 12.75 -19.06 -12.58
N LYS A 116 13.16 -20.29 -12.92
CA LYS A 116 13.00 -20.84 -14.27
C LYS A 116 11.53 -20.99 -14.69
N ILE A 117 10.69 -21.52 -13.80
CA ILE A 117 9.25 -21.67 -14.03
C ILE A 117 8.62 -20.29 -14.32
N ILE A 118 8.90 -19.30 -13.50
CA ILE A 118 8.31 -17.96 -13.66
C ILE A 118 8.79 -17.29 -14.94
N ARG A 119 10.09 -17.38 -15.27
CA ARG A 119 10.60 -16.85 -16.54
C ARG A 119 9.93 -17.53 -17.73
N ARG A 120 9.70 -18.84 -17.66
CA ARG A 120 8.97 -19.58 -18.68
C ARG A 120 7.51 -19.16 -18.77
N MET A 121 6.83 -18.97 -17.63
CA MET A 121 5.45 -18.45 -17.58
C MET A 121 5.36 -17.07 -18.26
N ILE A 122 6.33 -16.19 -18.00
CA ILE A 122 6.38 -14.86 -18.60
C ILE A 122 6.58 -14.97 -20.12
N SER A 123 7.50 -15.83 -20.60
CA SER A 123 7.75 -16.05 -22.04
C SER A 123 6.53 -16.59 -22.77
N LEU A 124 5.73 -17.42 -22.12
CA LEU A 124 4.49 -18.00 -22.65
C LEU A 124 3.26 -17.11 -22.37
N LYS A 125 3.48 -15.86 -21.92
CA LYS A 125 2.44 -14.83 -21.73
C LYS A 125 1.34 -15.23 -20.74
N VAL A 126 1.68 -16.00 -19.71
CA VAL A 126 0.76 -16.27 -18.60
C VAL A 126 0.40 -14.96 -17.91
N GLU A 127 -0.81 -14.87 -17.40
CA GLU A 127 -1.33 -13.68 -16.71
C GLU A 127 -0.42 -13.23 -15.56
N HIS A 128 0.21 -12.06 -15.69
CA HIS A 128 1.18 -11.53 -14.73
C HIS A 128 0.57 -11.35 -13.33
N ALA A 129 -0.74 -11.12 -13.22
CA ALA A 129 -1.42 -11.01 -11.93
C ALA A 129 -1.46 -12.35 -11.16
N LYS A 130 -1.58 -13.48 -11.87
CA LYS A 130 -1.49 -14.82 -11.25
C LYS A 130 -0.06 -15.11 -10.78
N ILE A 131 0.93 -14.78 -11.61
CA ILE A 131 2.35 -14.91 -11.28
C ILE A 131 2.70 -14.08 -10.05
N SER A 132 2.32 -12.82 -10.03
CA SER A 132 2.57 -11.89 -8.91
C SER A 132 1.97 -12.44 -7.60
N ARG A 133 0.71 -12.90 -7.62
CA ARG A 133 0.05 -13.51 -6.45
C ARG A 133 0.78 -14.75 -5.95
N PHE A 134 1.27 -15.58 -6.86
CA PHE A 134 2.07 -16.75 -6.52
C PHE A 134 3.39 -16.37 -5.85
N LEU A 135 4.12 -15.40 -6.39
CA LEU A 135 5.40 -14.94 -5.83
C LEU A 135 5.25 -14.41 -4.40
N PHE A 136 4.19 -13.63 -4.12
CA PHE A 136 3.89 -13.20 -2.74
C PHE A 136 3.54 -14.36 -1.82
N TYR A 137 2.78 -15.33 -2.32
CA TYR A 137 2.44 -16.55 -1.58
C TYR A 137 3.67 -17.38 -1.27
N TYR A 138 4.50 -17.64 -2.27
CA TYR A 138 5.76 -18.38 -2.15
C TYR A 138 6.69 -17.74 -1.11
N LEU A 139 6.90 -16.44 -1.19
CA LEU A 139 7.72 -15.70 -0.25
C LEU A 139 7.20 -15.86 1.18
N LYS A 140 5.89 -15.68 1.39
CA LYS A 140 5.27 -15.84 2.71
C LYS A 140 5.48 -17.23 3.29
N CYS A 141 5.35 -18.29 2.49
CA CYS A 141 5.54 -19.67 2.94
C CYS A 141 7.00 -19.99 3.27
N LYS A 142 7.94 -19.50 2.45
CA LYS A 142 9.36 -19.81 2.63
C LYS A 142 10.02 -19.05 3.77
N LEU A 143 9.62 -17.81 4.02
CA LEU A 143 10.27 -16.96 5.03
C LEU A 143 10.18 -17.50 6.46
N SER A 144 9.21 -18.34 6.79
CA SER A 144 9.07 -18.91 8.13
C SER A 144 10.17 -19.90 8.49
N ASN A 145 10.74 -20.61 7.50
CA ASN A 145 11.53 -21.82 7.73
C ASN A 145 13.00 -21.72 7.27
N LEU A 146 13.43 -20.60 6.70
CA LEU A 146 14.77 -20.44 6.13
C LEU A 146 15.73 -19.73 7.09
N ALA A 147 17.04 -19.96 6.92
CA ALA A 147 18.11 -19.18 7.55
C ALA A 147 18.16 -17.74 6.98
N SER A 148 18.81 -16.82 7.69
CA SER A 148 18.83 -15.38 7.33
C SER A 148 19.37 -15.12 5.92
N ASP A 149 20.47 -15.78 5.54
CA ASP A 149 21.07 -15.58 4.21
C ASP A 149 20.21 -16.15 3.08
N GLU A 150 19.56 -17.28 3.33
CA GLU A 150 18.63 -17.86 2.37
C GLU A 150 17.37 -17.00 2.22
N LYS A 151 16.84 -16.45 3.33
CA LYS A 151 15.73 -15.49 3.30
C LYS A 151 16.06 -14.31 2.40
N ARG A 152 17.27 -13.75 2.55
CA ARG A 152 17.73 -12.65 1.71
C ARG A 152 17.74 -13.03 0.23
N LYS A 153 18.39 -14.16 -0.14
CA LYS A 153 18.47 -14.63 -1.53
C LYS A 153 17.09 -14.84 -2.13
N VAL A 154 16.17 -15.48 -1.41
CA VAL A 154 14.80 -15.70 -1.86
C VAL A 154 14.06 -14.38 -2.05
N THR A 155 14.21 -13.44 -1.11
CA THR A 155 13.57 -12.12 -1.20
C THR A 155 14.10 -11.33 -2.40
N GLU A 156 15.43 -11.33 -2.64
CA GLU A 156 16.06 -10.66 -3.77
C GLU A 156 15.58 -11.23 -5.11
N THR A 157 15.56 -12.55 -5.25
CA THR A 157 15.07 -13.19 -6.49
C THR A 157 13.59 -12.90 -6.72
N VAL A 158 12.76 -12.90 -5.68
CA VAL A 158 11.34 -12.54 -5.80
C VAL A 158 11.17 -11.08 -6.23
N ILE A 159 11.98 -10.15 -5.70
CA ILE A 159 11.95 -8.74 -6.13
C ILE A 159 12.32 -8.62 -7.62
N GLU A 160 13.35 -9.34 -8.06
CA GLU A 160 13.77 -9.35 -9.48
C GLU A 160 12.67 -9.87 -10.41
N LEU A 161 12.03 -10.97 -10.02
CA LEU A 161 10.92 -11.54 -10.78
C LEU A 161 9.71 -10.60 -10.82
N LEU A 162 9.33 -10.00 -9.68
CA LEU A 162 8.24 -9.02 -9.63
C LEU A 162 8.54 -7.78 -10.48
N TYR A 163 9.80 -7.34 -10.51
CA TYR A 163 10.24 -6.21 -11.35
C TYR A 163 10.11 -6.49 -12.83
N SER A 164 10.25 -7.76 -13.27
CA SER A 164 10.07 -8.18 -14.65
C SER A 164 8.61 -8.27 -15.10
N LEU A 165 7.66 -8.23 -14.17
CA LEU A 165 6.23 -8.30 -14.46
C LEU A 165 5.68 -6.94 -14.90
N HIS A 166 4.50 -6.98 -15.54
CA HIS A 166 3.78 -5.75 -15.85
C HIS A 166 3.35 -5.05 -14.55
N ARG A 167 3.64 -3.76 -14.46
CA ARG A 167 3.46 -2.94 -13.25
C ARG A 167 2.08 -3.06 -12.61
N ASN A 168 1.02 -2.98 -13.41
CA ASN A 168 -0.36 -3.03 -12.90
C ASN A 168 -0.77 -4.41 -12.35
N SER A 169 0.07 -5.42 -12.56
CA SER A 169 -0.18 -6.78 -12.10
C SER A 169 0.42 -7.08 -10.72
N VAL A 170 1.20 -6.14 -10.18
CA VAL A 170 1.87 -6.30 -8.89
C VAL A 170 1.13 -5.50 -7.82
N SER A 171 0.79 -6.15 -6.71
CA SER A 171 0.05 -5.51 -5.61
C SER A 171 0.90 -4.50 -4.85
N CYS A 172 0.46 -3.24 -4.78
CA CYS A 172 1.10 -2.19 -3.98
C CYS A 172 1.25 -2.62 -2.51
N LYS A 173 0.20 -3.17 -1.90
CA LYS A 173 0.23 -3.68 -0.52
C LYS A 173 1.30 -4.77 -0.36
N GLY A 174 1.37 -5.72 -1.30
CA GLY A 174 2.37 -6.80 -1.27
C GLY A 174 3.81 -6.26 -1.33
N LEU A 175 4.05 -5.21 -2.12
CA LEU A 175 5.37 -4.55 -2.17
C LEU A 175 5.75 -3.91 -0.82
N PHE A 176 4.81 -3.26 -0.13
CA PHE A 176 5.05 -2.73 1.21
C PHE A 176 5.28 -3.84 2.24
N ASP A 177 4.63 -5.00 2.10
CA ASP A 177 4.88 -6.15 2.96
C ASP A 177 6.31 -6.68 2.75
N ILE A 178 6.79 -6.77 1.50
CA ILE A 178 8.21 -7.10 1.20
C ILE A 178 9.14 -6.04 1.82
N LEU A 179 8.83 -4.76 1.69
CA LEU A 179 9.64 -3.68 2.24
C LEU A 179 9.81 -3.81 3.76
N ARG A 180 8.74 -4.10 4.50
CA ARG A 180 8.79 -4.32 5.95
C ARG A 180 9.64 -5.53 6.32
N ILE A 181 9.51 -6.62 5.58
CA ILE A 181 10.33 -7.83 5.78
C ILE A 181 11.80 -7.53 5.48
N SER A 182 12.06 -6.79 4.41
CA SER A 182 13.40 -6.46 3.95
C SER A 182 14.16 -5.50 4.88
N SER A 183 13.47 -4.74 5.72
CA SER A 183 14.09 -3.84 6.69
C SER A 183 15.03 -4.55 7.68
N SER A 184 14.77 -5.83 7.96
CA SER A 184 15.63 -6.68 8.80
C SER A 184 16.71 -7.45 8.02
N GLN A 185 16.70 -7.35 6.68
CA GLN A 185 17.59 -8.05 5.77
C GLN A 185 18.48 -7.04 5.04
N ASN A 186 19.79 -7.33 4.98
CA ASN A 186 20.70 -6.49 4.20
C ASN A 186 20.59 -6.82 2.71
N LEU A 187 19.52 -6.33 2.07
CA LEU A 187 19.34 -6.47 0.62
C LEU A 187 20.43 -5.73 -0.15
N SER A 188 20.78 -6.24 -1.33
CA SER A 188 21.63 -5.53 -2.30
C SER A 188 20.99 -4.18 -2.68
N SER A 189 21.83 -3.17 -2.97
CA SER A 189 21.34 -1.84 -3.38
C SER A 189 20.42 -1.94 -4.60
N CYS A 190 20.80 -2.75 -5.58
CA CYS A 190 20.02 -2.94 -6.82
C CYS A 190 18.59 -3.48 -6.53
N CYS A 191 18.44 -4.48 -5.64
CA CYS A 191 17.12 -5.02 -5.29
C CYS A 191 16.31 -4.02 -4.49
N ARG A 192 16.96 -3.25 -3.61
CA ARG A 192 16.31 -2.16 -2.86
C ARG A 192 15.77 -1.09 -3.81
N ASP A 193 16.60 -0.63 -4.75
CA ASP A 193 16.21 0.39 -5.72
C ASP A 193 15.06 -0.09 -6.60
N ARG A 194 15.08 -1.35 -7.07
CA ARG A 194 13.97 -1.94 -7.84
C ARG A 194 12.67 -1.98 -7.03
N LEU A 195 12.74 -2.35 -5.77
CA LEU A 195 11.57 -2.36 -4.87
C LEU A 195 11.02 -0.94 -4.67
N GLU A 196 11.90 0.05 -4.43
CA GLU A 196 11.53 1.45 -4.27
C GLU A 196 10.92 2.04 -5.56
N ILE A 197 11.46 1.69 -6.72
CA ILE A 197 10.89 2.06 -8.04
C ILE A 197 9.48 1.47 -8.20
N MET A 198 9.29 0.19 -7.88
CA MET A 198 7.97 -0.45 -7.98
C MET A 198 6.95 0.22 -7.06
N ILE A 199 7.32 0.47 -5.80
CA ILE A 199 6.45 1.15 -4.82
C ILE A 199 6.15 2.58 -5.26
N GLY A 200 7.19 3.38 -5.55
CA GLY A 200 7.04 4.77 -5.96
C GLY A 200 6.11 4.89 -7.16
N SER A 201 6.25 3.99 -8.09
CA SER A 201 5.44 3.96 -9.30
C SER A 201 3.94 3.77 -9.06
N GLN A 202 3.54 3.19 -7.94
CA GLN A 202 2.17 2.86 -7.56
C GLN A 202 1.76 3.55 -6.24
N ILE A 203 2.49 4.56 -5.79
CA ILE A 203 2.25 5.21 -4.50
C ILE A 203 0.84 5.80 -4.37
N ASP A 204 0.19 6.11 -5.48
CA ASP A 204 -1.21 6.53 -5.53
C ASP A 204 -2.21 5.45 -5.11
N GLN A 205 -1.76 4.20 -4.97
CA GLN A 205 -2.56 3.08 -4.45
C GLN A 205 -2.24 2.76 -2.98
N ALA A 206 -1.25 3.42 -2.40
CA ALA A 206 -0.87 3.25 -1.01
C ALA A 206 -1.91 3.85 -0.04
N THR A 207 -1.89 3.37 1.19
CA THR A 207 -2.61 3.94 2.34
C THR A 207 -1.62 4.67 3.24
N LEU A 208 -2.12 5.51 4.16
CA LEU A 208 -1.28 6.17 5.16
C LEU A 208 -0.44 5.16 5.96
N ASP A 209 -1.06 4.06 6.43
CA ASP A 209 -0.37 2.99 7.18
C ASP A 209 0.79 2.35 6.41
N ASN A 210 0.72 2.35 5.08
CA ASN A 210 1.83 1.86 4.26
C ASN A 210 3.02 2.80 4.31
N LEU A 211 2.80 4.12 4.36
CA LEU A 211 3.84 5.14 4.36
C LEU A 211 4.50 5.34 5.75
N LEU A 212 3.83 4.95 6.83
CA LEU A 212 4.33 5.04 8.19
C LEU A 212 5.38 3.94 8.46
N ILE A 213 6.54 4.07 7.80
CA ILE A 213 7.67 3.16 7.92
C ILE A 213 8.56 3.66 9.04
N SER A 214 8.78 2.84 10.07
CA SER A 214 9.61 3.20 11.21
C SER A 214 11.05 3.49 10.79
N SER A 215 11.66 4.53 11.37
CA SER A 215 13.07 4.84 11.15
C SER A 215 13.97 3.73 11.67
N PRO A 216 15.04 3.36 10.95
CA PRO A 216 15.97 2.32 11.40
C PRO A 216 16.79 2.75 12.63
N THR A 217 16.95 4.05 12.85
CA THR A 217 17.71 4.62 13.96
C THR A 217 16.80 5.32 14.96
N LYS A 218 16.88 4.94 16.24
CA LYS A 218 16.07 5.54 17.32
C LYS A 218 16.44 7.02 17.63
N THR A 219 17.52 7.51 17.06
CA THR A 219 18.01 8.90 17.24
C THR A 219 17.49 9.89 16.20
N GLU A 220 16.79 9.38 15.20
CA GLU A 220 16.16 10.18 14.15
C GLU A 220 14.63 10.22 14.36
N SER A 221 13.92 10.84 13.43
CA SER A 221 12.46 10.90 13.45
C SER A 221 11.82 9.51 13.61
N LEU A 222 10.61 9.47 14.14
CA LEU A 222 9.84 8.25 14.36
C LEU A 222 9.66 7.44 13.06
N TYR A 223 9.45 8.14 11.94
CA TYR A 223 9.26 7.56 10.62
C TYR A 223 10.39 7.92 9.66
N ASP A 224 10.71 7.00 8.73
CA ASP A 224 11.73 7.23 7.69
C ASP A 224 11.18 8.11 6.56
N VAL A 225 11.35 9.43 6.74
CA VAL A 225 10.97 10.43 5.74
C VAL A 225 11.78 10.28 4.44
N ASN A 226 13.03 9.82 4.53
CA ASN A 226 13.89 9.73 3.35
C ASN A 226 13.39 8.67 2.37
N ILE A 227 12.89 7.55 2.87
CA ILE A 227 12.33 6.51 2.00
C ILE A 227 11.08 7.03 1.25
N LEU A 228 10.23 7.80 1.93
CA LEU A 228 9.07 8.42 1.28
C LEU A 228 9.49 9.42 0.19
N LEU A 229 10.49 10.25 0.46
CA LEU A 229 11.03 11.18 -0.54
C LEU A 229 11.56 10.45 -1.79
N ARG A 230 12.23 9.30 -1.61
CA ARG A 230 12.66 8.46 -2.75
C ARG A 230 11.47 7.89 -3.53
N PHE A 231 10.41 7.43 -2.85
CA PHE A 231 9.19 6.99 -3.53
C PHE A 231 8.55 8.10 -4.35
N LEU A 232 8.47 9.32 -3.81
CA LEU A 232 7.93 10.48 -4.53
C LEU A 232 8.79 10.85 -5.74
N THR A 233 10.12 10.77 -5.62
CA THR A 233 11.05 10.97 -6.73
C THR A 233 10.80 9.94 -7.84
N HIS A 234 10.66 8.67 -7.50
CA HIS A 234 10.35 7.61 -8.48
C HIS A 234 8.96 7.79 -9.10
N PHE A 235 7.98 8.26 -8.33
CA PHE A 235 6.64 8.58 -8.84
C PHE A 235 6.69 9.66 -9.92
N LEU A 236 7.40 10.74 -9.67
CA LEU A 236 7.53 11.86 -10.60
C LEU A 236 8.37 11.51 -11.82
N SER A 237 9.42 10.68 -11.65
CA SER A 237 10.30 10.22 -12.75
C SER A 237 9.58 9.31 -13.74
N CYS A 238 8.42 8.78 -13.39
CA CYS A 238 7.65 7.88 -14.26
C CYS A 238 7.12 8.56 -15.53
N GLY A 239 7.47 9.79 -15.84
CA GLY A 239 7.23 10.57 -17.07
C GLY A 239 5.89 10.21 -17.74
N GLY A 240 5.23 11.03 -18.50
CA GLY A 240 4.07 10.72 -19.38
C GLY A 240 2.88 9.89 -18.84
N ARG A 241 3.04 9.15 -17.74
CA ARG A 241 2.01 8.31 -17.09
C ARG A 241 1.43 8.91 -15.80
N THR A 242 1.99 10.03 -15.35
CA THR A 242 1.51 10.70 -14.13
C THR A 242 0.39 11.65 -14.49
N THR A 243 -0.85 11.16 -14.45
CA THR A 243 -2.02 12.00 -14.68
C THR A 243 -2.24 12.94 -13.50
N LEU A 244 -2.90 14.09 -13.76
CA LEU A 244 -3.24 15.05 -12.70
C LEU A 244 -4.07 14.40 -11.58
N ALA A 245 -4.96 13.47 -11.91
CA ALA A 245 -5.77 12.74 -10.93
C ALA A 245 -4.90 11.90 -9.98
N ARG A 246 -3.89 11.19 -10.50
CA ARG A 246 -2.93 10.43 -9.68
C ARG A 246 -2.10 11.37 -8.81
N LEU A 247 -1.64 12.49 -9.38
CA LEU A 247 -0.85 13.48 -8.68
C LEU A 247 -1.63 14.09 -7.50
N LYS A 248 -2.90 14.46 -7.70
CA LYS A 248 -3.79 14.94 -6.63
C LYS A 248 -4.03 13.90 -5.54
N LYS A 249 -4.18 12.63 -5.92
CA LYS A 249 -4.34 11.54 -4.96
C LYS A 249 -3.10 11.36 -4.08
N VAL A 250 -1.90 11.40 -4.68
CA VAL A 250 -0.64 11.34 -3.95
C VAL A 250 -0.46 12.58 -3.06
N ALA A 251 -0.85 13.77 -3.51
CA ALA A 251 -0.79 14.98 -2.71
C ALA A 251 -1.68 14.88 -1.47
N GLY A 252 -2.92 14.40 -1.62
CA GLY A 252 -3.81 14.16 -0.47
C GLY A 252 -3.23 13.16 0.53
N LEU A 253 -2.62 12.09 0.04
CA LEU A 253 -1.93 11.10 0.88
C LEU A 253 -0.71 11.68 1.59
N LEU A 254 0.09 12.51 0.90
CA LEU A 254 1.22 13.21 1.46
C LEU A 254 0.80 14.22 2.53
N ASP A 255 -0.32 14.93 2.34
CA ASP A 255 -0.85 15.86 3.33
C ASP A 255 -1.29 15.15 4.61
N LEU A 256 -1.88 13.95 4.50
CA LEU A 256 -2.17 13.09 5.66
C LEU A 256 -0.89 12.63 6.36
N TYR A 257 0.12 12.21 5.59
CA TYR A 257 1.42 11.82 6.14
C TYR A 257 2.09 12.99 6.87
N MET A 258 2.09 14.18 6.28
CA MET A 258 2.67 15.37 6.93
C MET A 258 1.96 15.73 8.23
N ALA A 259 0.64 15.58 8.30
CA ALA A 259 -0.12 15.79 9.54
C ALA A 259 0.29 14.79 10.64
N GLU A 260 0.62 13.56 10.28
CA GLU A 260 1.06 12.51 11.20
C GLU A 260 2.50 12.74 11.69
N VAL A 261 3.41 13.18 10.82
CA VAL A 261 4.82 13.36 11.19
C VAL A 261 5.13 14.75 11.77
N ALA A 262 4.28 15.75 11.56
CA ALA A 262 4.49 17.13 12.05
C ALA A 262 4.68 17.23 13.58
N PRO A 263 4.02 16.39 14.43
CA PRO A 263 4.24 16.41 15.87
C PRO A 263 5.58 15.81 16.34
N ASP A 264 6.34 15.17 15.46
CA ASP A 264 7.61 14.51 15.82
C ASP A 264 8.70 15.56 16.08
N ILE A 265 9.13 15.69 17.33
CA ILE A 265 10.16 16.65 17.77
C ILE A 265 11.54 16.42 17.14
N PHE A 266 11.80 15.21 16.65
CA PHE A 266 13.06 14.85 15.99
C PHE A 266 13.06 15.11 14.49
N LEU A 267 11.91 15.45 13.90
CA LEU A 267 11.82 15.76 12.49
C LEU A 267 12.52 17.08 12.16
N LYS A 268 13.60 17.01 11.39
CA LYS A 268 14.35 18.19 10.97
C LYS A 268 13.51 19.08 10.06
N HIS A 269 13.56 20.40 10.30
CA HIS A 269 12.82 21.37 9.48
C HIS A 269 13.17 21.28 7.98
N SER A 270 14.43 20.96 7.65
CA SER A 270 14.85 20.75 6.25
C SER A 270 14.11 19.59 5.58
N LYS A 271 13.92 18.48 6.31
CA LYS A 271 13.16 17.32 5.79
C LYS A 271 11.67 17.61 5.68
N PHE A 272 11.12 18.39 6.59
CA PHE A 272 9.75 18.84 6.51
C PHE A 272 9.53 19.75 5.29
N VAL A 273 10.45 20.66 4.99
CA VAL A 273 10.41 21.48 3.77
C VAL A 273 10.54 20.61 2.50
N GLU A 274 11.44 19.63 2.50
CA GLU A 274 11.57 18.68 1.38
C GLU A 274 10.25 17.94 1.10
N LEU A 275 9.53 17.49 2.14
CA LEU A 275 8.20 16.86 1.99
C LEU A 275 7.17 17.81 1.38
N ILE A 276 7.11 19.06 1.86
CA ILE A 276 6.17 20.07 1.36
C ILE A 276 6.39 20.32 -0.14
N THR A 277 7.65 20.44 -0.53
CA THR A 277 8.07 20.79 -1.89
C THR A 277 8.24 19.58 -2.82
N ALA A 278 8.05 18.36 -2.30
CA ALA A 278 8.25 17.13 -3.06
C ALA A 278 7.29 17.00 -4.26
N LEU A 279 6.14 17.66 -4.22
CA LEU A 279 5.16 17.65 -5.31
C LEU A 279 4.94 19.06 -5.86
N PRO A 280 4.70 19.20 -7.17
CA PRO A 280 4.40 20.50 -7.78
C PRO A 280 3.08 21.10 -7.24
N ASP A 281 2.97 22.41 -7.23
CA ASP A 281 1.82 23.15 -6.68
C ASP A 281 0.47 22.77 -7.34
N ILE A 282 0.50 22.33 -8.62
CA ILE A 282 -0.68 21.86 -9.34
C ILE A 282 -1.29 20.58 -8.73
N ALA A 283 -0.52 19.86 -7.91
CA ALA A 283 -0.97 18.64 -7.23
C ALA A 283 -2.03 18.90 -6.16
N ARG A 284 -2.16 20.14 -5.69
CA ARG A 284 -3.09 20.54 -4.63
C ARG A 284 -4.04 21.63 -5.12
N ASP A 285 -5.34 21.43 -4.93
CA ASP A 285 -6.36 22.45 -5.17
C ASP A 285 -6.51 23.40 -3.99
N SER A 286 -6.24 22.93 -2.77
CA SER A 286 -6.23 23.70 -1.53
C SER A 286 -4.97 23.43 -0.73
N HIS A 287 -4.47 24.44 -0.05
CA HIS A 287 -3.33 24.36 0.89
C HIS A 287 -3.77 24.31 2.36
N ASP A 288 -5.05 24.13 2.65
CA ASP A 288 -5.56 24.14 4.03
C ASP A 288 -5.00 22.97 4.87
N SER A 289 -4.89 21.76 4.28
CA SER A 289 -4.30 20.61 4.95
C SER A 289 -2.81 20.81 5.21
N LEU A 290 -2.09 21.35 4.22
CA LEU A 290 -0.69 21.71 4.34
C LEU A 290 -0.48 22.77 5.43
N TYR A 291 -1.32 23.80 5.46
CA TYR A 291 -1.28 24.86 6.48
C TYR A 291 -1.44 24.25 7.89
N ARG A 292 -2.38 23.33 8.09
CA ARG A 292 -2.59 22.67 9.38
C ARG A 292 -1.37 21.83 9.81
N ALA A 293 -0.75 21.12 8.89
CA ALA A 293 0.49 20.39 9.16
C ALA A 293 1.63 21.33 9.55
N ILE A 294 1.77 22.48 8.87
CA ILE A 294 2.76 23.50 9.21
C ILE A 294 2.47 24.11 10.59
N ASP A 295 1.22 24.45 10.91
CA ASP A 295 0.85 24.96 12.21
C ASP A 295 1.23 23.99 13.34
N MET A 296 0.92 22.72 13.17
CA MET A 296 1.31 21.65 14.10
C MET A 296 2.83 21.56 14.24
N PHE A 297 3.56 21.57 13.13
CA PHE A 297 5.02 21.54 13.13
C PHE A 297 5.62 22.72 13.88
N LEU A 298 5.16 23.95 13.61
CA LEU A 298 5.63 25.17 14.30
C LEU A 298 5.27 25.17 15.78
N GLN A 299 4.18 24.53 16.17
CA GLN A 299 3.78 24.38 17.57
C GLN A 299 4.75 23.55 18.38
N VAL A 300 5.23 22.46 17.78
CA VAL A 300 6.13 21.51 18.43
C VAL A 300 7.58 22.00 18.36
N HIS A 301 7.98 22.61 17.24
CA HIS A 301 9.34 23.09 16.99
C HIS A 301 9.51 24.57 17.35
N ASN A 302 9.31 24.91 18.63
CA ASN A 302 9.34 26.30 19.13
C ASN A 302 10.73 26.97 19.10
N ARG A 303 11.81 26.18 18.90
CA ARG A 303 13.20 26.67 18.85
C ARG A 303 13.65 27.13 17.45
N LEU A 304 12.78 27.07 16.45
CA LEU A 304 13.12 27.51 15.09
C LEU A 304 13.38 29.01 15.04
N THR A 305 14.43 29.41 14.32
CA THR A 305 14.71 30.77 14.00
C THR A 305 13.65 31.36 13.07
N GLU A 306 13.49 32.68 13.07
CA GLU A 306 12.55 33.35 12.13
C GLU A 306 12.87 33.04 10.66
N ALA A 307 14.15 32.87 10.31
CA ALA A 307 14.56 32.50 8.95
C ALA A 307 14.08 31.09 8.57
N GLU A 308 14.17 30.11 9.49
CA GLU A 308 13.68 28.76 9.28
C GLU A 308 12.15 28.71 9.19
N LYS A 309 11.44 29.45 10.06
CA LYS A 309 9.99 29.59 9.98
C LYS A 309 9.57 30.20 8.64
N MET A 310 10.26 31.30 8.21
CA MET A 310 9.99 31.89 6.90
C MET A 310 10.20 30.91 5.76
N LYS A 311 11.27 30.10 5.80
CA LYS A 311 11.53 29.09 4.77
C LYS A 311 10.38 28.07 4.65
N ILE A 312 9.82 27.65 5.78
CA ILE A 312 8.64 26.77 5.81
C ILE A 312 7.41 27.51 5.26
N CYS A 313 7.15 28.72 5.73
CA CYS A 313 5.95 29.49 5.37
C CYS A 313 5.93 29.93 3.90
N CYS A 314 7.11 30.17 3.29
CA CYS A 314 7.20 30.50 1.86
C CYS A 314 6.75 29.38 0.93
N THR A 315 6.57 28.15 1.43
CA THR A 315 6.05 27.03 0.64
C THR A 315 4.52 27.03 0.50
N ILE A 316 3.85 27.88 1.27
CA ILE A 316 2.38 28.01 1.22
C ILE A 316 1.98 28.89 0.05
N ASN A 317 1.10 28.38 -0.79
CA ASN A 317 0.40 29.21 -1.77
C ASN A 317 -0.85 29.81 -1.09
N TYR A 318 -0.77 31.09 -0.73
CA TYR A 318 -1.83 31.79 0.01
C TYR A 318 -3.12 31.94 -0.80
N GLU A 319 -3.03 31.92 -2.14
CA GLU A 319 -4.21 31.93 -3.00
C GLU A 319 -5.02 30.65 -2.89
N LYS A 320 -4.41 29.53 -2.50
CA LYS A 320 -5.06 28.23 -2.29
C LYS A 320 -5.55 28.00 -0.85
N LEU A 321 -5.37 29.00 0.04
CA LEU A 321 -5.96 28.93 1.38
C LEU A 321 -7.41 29.38 1.38
N SER A 322 -8.22 28.73 2.22
CA SER A 322 -9.58 29.19 2.52
C SER A 322 -9.54 30.48 3.36
N LEU A 323 -10.61 31.26 3.32
CA LEU A 323 -10.76 32.45 4.15
C LEU A 323 -10.58 32.14 5.65
N GLN A 324 -11.07 31.00 6.09
CA GLN A 324 -10.95 30.57 7.47
C GLN A 324 -9.50 30.28 7.86
N SER A 325 -8.74 29.59 7.00
CA SER A 325 -7.31 29.32 7.22
C SER A 325 -6.50 30.61 7.21
N CYS A 326 -6.80 31.55 6.32
CA CYS A 326 -6.15 32.87 6.30
C CYS A 326 -6.43 33.69 7.57
N LYS A 327 -7.68 33.68 8.04
CA LYS A 327 -8.05 34.30 9.32
C LYS A 327 -7.28 33.71 10.51
N HIS A 328 -7.22 32.39 10.57
CA HIS A 328 -6.49 31.69 11.63
C HIS A 328 -5.00 31.98 11.55
N LEU A 329 -4.40 31.98 10.35
CA LEU A 329 -2.99 32.30 10.14
C LEU A 329 -2.68 33.73 10.58
N ALA A 330 -3.52 34.72 10.25
CA ALA A 330 -3.33 36.11 10.61
C ALA A 330 -3.35 36.36 12.12
N GLN A 331 -4.04 35.50 12.90
CA GLN A 331 -4.15 35.56 14.35
C GLN A 331 -3.11 34.69 15.06
N ASN A 332 -2.39 33.85 14.34
CA ASN A 332 -1.50 32.86 14.89
C ASN A 332 -0.09 33.42 15.10
N SER A 333 0.29 33.70 16.34
CA SER A 333 1.59 34.27 16.74
C SER A 333 2.80 33.37 16.46
N LYS A 334 2.60 32.08 16.11
CA LYS A 334 3.67 31.15 15.76
C LYS A 334 4.24 31.44 14.36
N PHE A 335 3.40 32.03 13.49
CA PHE A 335 3.80 32.39 12.14
C PHE A 335 4.49 33.76 12.10
N PRO A 336 5.52 33.93 11.22
CA PRO A 336 6.14 35.23 11.04
C PRO A 336 5.11 36.28 10.62
N PRO A 337 5.17 37.54 11.13
CA PRO A 337 4.19 38.57 10.80
C PRO A 337 4.04 38.84 9.29
N ARG A 338 5.13 38.68 8.53
CA ARG A 338 5.10 38.83 7.06
C ARG A 338 4.16 37.86 6.38
N THR A 339 4.02 36.64 6.89
CA THR A 339 3.13 35.61 6.33
C THR A 339 1.67 35.96 6.53
N ALA A 340 1.32 36.54 7.68
CA ALA A 340 -0.01 37.07 7.95
C ALA A 340 -0.39 38.21 6.96
N VAL A 341 0.52 39.13 6.70
CA VAL A 341 0.29 40.19 5.71
C VAL A 341 0.10 39.63 4.31
N GLN A 342 0.92 38.65 3.89
CA GLN A 342 0.78 37.99 2.59
C GLN A 342 -0.56 37.27 2.44
N ALA A 343 -1.01 36.55 3.46
CA ALA A 343 -2.30 35.88 3.47
C ALA A 343 -3.46 36.87 3.33
N LEU A 344 -3.42 37.99 4.03
CA LEU A 344 -4.45 39.03 3.95
C LEU A 344 -4.47 39.72 2.57
N LEU A 345 -3.29 40.04 2.01
CA LEU A 345 -3.18 40.61 0.65
C LEU A 345 -3.74 39.63 -0.41
N SER A 346 -3.44 38.37 -0.31
CA SER A 346 -3.97 37.33 -1.21
C SER A 346 -5.50 37.25 -1.12
N GLN A 347 -6.08 37.33 0.09
CA GLN A 347 -7.53 37.36 0.24
C GLN A 347 -8.16 38.65 -0.32
N GLN A 348 -7.54 39.78 -0.13
CA GLN A 348 -7.99 41.06 -0.71
C GLN A 348 -8.04 40.96 -2.25
N SER A 349 -6.98 40.42 -2.87
CA SER A 349 -6.91 40.22 -4.32
C SER A 349 -8.04 39.29 -4.83
N LYS A 350 -8.33 38.19 -4.12
CA LYS A 350 -9.43 37.30 -4.46
C LYS A 350 -10.80 38.00 -4.40
N ILE A 351 -11.05 38.73 -3.31
CA ILE A 351 -12.31 39.45 -3.14
C ILE A 351 -12.47 40.48 -4.25
N LYS A 352 -11.38 41.22 -4.59
CA LYS A 352 -11.39 42.19 -5.68
C LYS A 352 -11.69 41.54 -7.03
N GLY A 353 -11.05 40.39 -7.34
CA GLY A 353 -11.31 39.63 -8.58
C GLY A 353 -12.77 39.17 -8.68
N LEU A 354 -13.35 38.63 -7.60
CA LEU A 354 -14.77 38.23 -7.56
C LEU A 354 -15.73 39.41 -7.75
N LEU A 355 -15.38 40.58 -7.21
CA LEU A 355 -16.18 41.80 -7.43
C LEU A 355 -16.08 42.30 -8.87
N GLU A 356 -14.89 42.24 -9.49
CA GLU A 356 -14.70 42.59 -10.89
C GLU A 356 -15.44 41.67 -11.83
N GLU A 357 -15.40 40.33 -11.60
CA GLU A 357 -16.22 39.33 -12.34
C GLU A 357 -17.72 39.60 -12.19
N SER A 358 -18.19 39.87 -10.97
CA SER A 358 -19.58 40.21 -10.69
C SER A 358 -20.04 41.50 -11.42
N ASN A 359 -19.15 42.50 -11.48
CA ASN A 359 -19.43 43.75 -12.20
C ASN A 359 -19.43 43.54 -13.72
N HIS A 360 -18.53 42.70 -14.24
CA HIS A 360 -18.53 42.33 -15.67
C HIS A 360 -19.80 41.60 -16.08
N PHE A 361 -20.32 40.71 -15.22
CA PHE A 361 -21.59 40.02 -15.45
C PHE A 361 -22.77 40.98 -15.40
N ARG A 362 -22.76 42.04 -14.58
CA ARG A 362 -23.76 43.09 -14.53
C ARG A 362 -23.68 44.01 -15.73
N SER A 363 -22.53 44.30 -16.27
CA SER A 363 -22.30 45.10 -17.47
C SER A 363 -22.85 44.38 -18.72
N PHE A 364 -22.67 43.09 -18.86
CA PHE A 364 -23.19 42.30 -19.97
C PHE A 364 -24.75 42.22 -19.97
N ASN A 365 -25.39 42.27 -18.81
CA ASN A 365 -26.83 42.30 -18.68
C ASN A 365 -27.45 43.71 -18.77
N GLY A 366 -26.61 44.75 -18.84
CA GLY A 366 -27.04 46.15 -18.88
C GLY A 366 -27.26 46.73 -20.27
N GLU A 367 -26.76 46.11 -21.34
CA GLU A 367 -26.85 46.67 -22.72
C GLU A 367 -27.98 46.11 -23.58
N GLN A 368 -28.89 45.31 -23.04
CA GLN A 368 -30.09 44.87 -23.77
C GLN A 368 -31.36 45.26 -23.05
N LYS A 369 -31.68 46.57 -22.99
CA LYS A 369 -33.08 46.99 -22.79
C LYS A 369 -33.34 48.38 -23.39
N GLN A 370 -33.49 48.42 -24.70
CA GLN A 370 -34.41 49.35 -25.35
C GLN A 370 -35.11 48.60 -26.52
N SER A 371 -36.12 47.84 -26.23
CA SER A 371 -37.25 47.62 -27.17
C SER A 371 -38.49 47.27 -26.33
N LYS A 372 -39.51 48.08 -26.56
CA LYS A 372 -40.87 47.90 -26.07
C LYS A 372 -41.44 46.59 -26.59
N ASP A 373 -41.89 45.69 -25.73
CA ASP A 373 -43.21 45.09 -25.68
C ASP A 373 -43.24 44.01 -24.61
N GLY A 374 -44.35 43.95 -23.92
CA GLY A 374 -44.52 43.19 -22.72
C GLY A 374 -44.52 41.68 -22.96
N GLU A 375 -43.50 41.02 -22.42
CA GLU A 375 -43.58 39.65 -21.96
C GLU A 375 -42.68 39.54 -20.72
N GLN A 376 -43.31 39.24 -19.57
CA GLN A 376 -42.64 38.97 -18.34
C GLN A 376 -41.84 37.67 -18.50
N ILE A 377 -40.55 37.80 -18.84
CA ILE A 377 -39.59 36.68 -18.67
C ILE A 377 -39.31 36.59 -17.19
N ILE A 378 -39.89 35.62 -16.52
CA ILE A 378 -39.55 35.20 -15.18
C ILE A 378 -38.16 34.62 -15.24
N LEU A 379 -37.13 35.45 -14.95
CA LEU A 379 -35.78 35.02 -14.61
C LEU A 379 -35.91 34.22 -13.31
N TYR A 380 -35.72 32.92 -13.39
CA TYR A 380 -35.43 32.09 -12.24
C TYR A 380 -34.08 32.52 -11.65
N ASP A 381 -34.13 33.62 -10.89
CA ASP A 381 -33.15 33.92 -9.88
C ASP A 381 -33.26 32.78 -8.87
N LYS A 382 -32.25 31.90 -8.87
CA LYS A 382 -32.09 30.90 -7.80
C LYS A 382 -31.76 31.66 -6.53
N LYS A 383 -32.76 32.34 -5.96
CA LYS A 383 -32.78 32.70 -4.57
C LYS A 383 -32.66 31.39 -3.83
N VAL A 384 -31.41 31.06 -3.42
CA VAL A 384 -31.18 30.07 -2.41
C VAL A 384 -31.93 30.59 -1.19
N ASP A 385 -33.03 29.93 -0.89
CA ASP A 385 -33.90 30.34 0.20
C ASP A 385 -33.09 30.13 1.53
N PRO A 386 -32.72 31.23 2.24
CA PRO A 386 -31.89 31.12 3.45
C PRO A 386 -32.53 30.25 4.54
N LEU A 387 -33.84 30.04 4.46
CA LEU A 387 -34.60 29.15 5.33
C LEU A 387 -34.30 27.67 5.05
N MET A 388 -34.21 27.28 3.77
CA MET A 388 -33.87 25.90 3.36
C MET A 388 -32.45 25.53 3.69
N GLU A 389 -31.50 26.46 3.59
CA GLU A 389 -30.11 26.24 3.92
C GLU A 389 -29.91 26.14 5.44
N ASN A 390 -30.63 26.94 6.22
CA ASN A 390 -30.70 26.82 7.67
C ASN A 390 -31.32 25.51 8.15
N GLU A 391 -32.34 25.00 7.47
CA GLU A 391 -32.92 23.69 7.78
C GLU A 391 -31.96 22.54 7.48
N LYS A 392 -31.24 22.58 6.34
CA LYS A 392 -30.20 21.61 6.01
C LYS A 392 -29.06 21.64 7.04
N LEU A 393 -28.60 22.81 7.46
CA LEU A 393 -27.59 22.96 8.49
C LEU A 393 -28.06 22.42 9.85
N ARG A 394 -29.33 22.71 10.23
CA ARG A 394 -29.93 22.17 11.46
C ARG A 394 -30.04 20.66 11.42
N ALA A 395 -30.46 20.07 10.32
CA ALA A 395 -30.53 18.63 10.13
C ALA A 395 -29.13 17.99 10.22
N HIS A 396 -28.11 18.63 9.63
CA HIS A 396 -26.72 18.17 9.70
C HIS A 396 -26.16 18.25 11.13
N LEU A 397 -26.42 19.34 11.85
CA LEU A 397 -26.04 19.49 13.26
C LEU A 397 -26.74 18.45 14.15
N GLN A 398 -28.00 18.16 13.87
CA GLN A 398 -28.74 17.14 14.60
C GLN A 398 -28.20 15.73 14.34
N GLY A 399 -27.80 15.44 13.09
CA GLY A 399 -27.10 14.20 12.72
C GLY A 399 -25.74 14.04 13.41
N MET A 400 -24.97 15.12 13.53
CA MET A 400 -23.70 15.10 14.28
C MET A 400 -23.93 14.90 15.78
N ARG A 401 -24.93 15.55 16.38
CA ARG A 401 -25.29 15.31 17.81
C ARG A 401 -25.65 13.85 18.07
N TRP A 402 -26.40 13.21 17.18
CA TRP A 402 -26.70 11.78 17.28
C TRP A 402 -25.46 10.92 17.24
N LYS A 403 -24.50 11.19 16.34
CA LYS A 403 -23.23 10.47 16.26
C LYS A 403 -22.39 10.63 17.53
N VAL A 404 -22.36 11.83 18.11
CA VAL A 404 -21.66 12.08 19.39
C VAL A 404 -22.28 11.25 20.51
N ILE A 405 -23.60 11.22 20.63
CA ILE A 405 -24.32 10.43 21.65
C ILE A 405 -24.05 8.93 21.47
N GLU A 406 -23.98 8.46 20.23
CA GLU A 406 -23.68 7.05 19.91
C GLU A 406 -22.24 6.68 20.27
N LEU A 407 -21.29 7.55 19.98
CA LEU A 407 -19.89 7.41 20.39
C LEU A 407 -19.74 7.43 21.90
N GLU A 408 -20.43 8.32 22.62
CA GLU A 408 -20.43 8.34 24.09
C GLU A 408 -20.97 7.03 24.68
N LYS A 409 -22.05 6.48 24.12
CA LYS A 409 -22.59 5.18 24.52
C LYS A 409 -21.59 4.05 24.30
N ALA A 410 -20.88 4.06 23.15
CA ALA A 410 -19.84 3.09 22.84
C ALA A 410 -18.65 3.20 23.81
N CYS A 411 -18.21 4.42 24.14
CA CYS A 411 -17.15 4.67 25.12
C CYS A 411 -17.54 4.18 26.51
N ARG A 412 -18.76 4.47 26.98
CA ARG A 412 -19.27 3.97 28.27
C ARG A 412 -19.35 2.44 28.30
N LYS A 413 -19.75 1.82 27.19
CA LYS A 413 -19.77 0.35 27.07
C LYS A 413 -18.38 -0.25 27.18
N MET A 414 -17.39 0.35 26.53
CA MET A 414 -15.97 -0.07 26.61
C MET A 414 -15.41 0.15 28.02
N GLN A 415 -15.68 1.29 28.66
CA GLN A 415 -15.26 1.54 30.05
C GLN A 415 -15.85 0.51 31.01
N ASN A 416 -17.13 0.16 30.87
CA ASN A 416 -17.78 -0.87 31.68
C ASN A 416 -17.20 -2.26 31.43
N GLN A 417 -16.76 -2.58 30.20
CA GLN A 417 -16.07 -3.83 29.89
C GLN A 417 -14.67 -3.87 30.51
N MET A 418 -13.93 -2.76 30.42
CA MET A 418 -12.60 -2.66 31.06
C MET A 418 -12.68 -2.78 32.58
N THR A 419 -13.66 -2.11 33.24
CA THR A 419 -13.87 -2.24 34.69
C THR A 419 -14.29 -3.66 35.10
N LYS A 420 -15.05 -4.38 34.28
CA LYS A 420 -15.34 -5.80 34.51
C LYS A 420 -14.09 -6.68 34.39
N MET A 421 -13.25 -6.45 33.38
CA MET A 421 -11.98 -7.19 33.21
C MET A 421 -10.97 -6.92 34.35
N VAL A 422 -10.93 -5.69 34.86
CA VAL A 422 -10.07 -5.35 36.00
C VAL A 422 -10.57 -6.05 37.27
N LYS A 423 -11.89 -6.08 37.49
CA LYS A 423 -12.49 -6.77 38.65
C LYS A 423 -12.31 -8.29 38.62
N THR A 424 -12.32 -8.90 37.43
CA THR A 424 -12.06 -10.36 37.28
C THR A 424 -10.59 -10.71 37.49
N LYS A 425 -9.64 -9.78 37.27
CA LYS A 425 -8.22 -10.01 37.56
C LYS A 425 -7.86 -9.83 39.06
N SER A 426 -8.69 -9.17 39.86
CA SER A 426 -8.47 -8.99 41.30
C SER A 426 -9.05 -10.07 42.19
N SER A 427 -9.73 -11.06 41.65
CA SER A 427 -10.31 -12.20 42.38
C SER A 427 -9.56 -13.52 42.12
N CYS A 428 -8.24 -13.51 42.15
CA CYS A 428 -7.47 -14.75 42.33
C CYS A 428 -7.37 -15.03 43.85
N PRO A 429 -7.90 -16.15 44.36
CA PRO A 429 -7.69 -16.52 45.74
C PRO A 429 -6.21 -16.89 45.93
N THR A 430 -5.55 -16.18 46.85
CA THR A 430 -4.23 -16.54 47.37
C THR A 430 -4.34 -17.87 48.13
N GLY A 431 -4.20 -18.98 47.43
CA GLY A 431 -3.96 -20.28 48.02
C GLY A 431 -2.54 -20.31 48.58
N SER A 432 -2.40 -20.13 49.88
CA SER A 432 -1.17 -20.38 50.62
C SER A 432 -0.79 -21.86 50.48
N ARG A 433 0.17 -22.21 49.67
CA ARG A 433 0.87 -23.50 49.69
C ARG A 433 1.93 -23.45 50.78
N SER A 434 1.61 -24.09 51.94
CA SER A 434 2.56 -24.43 52.96
C SER A 434 3.63 -25.39 52.39
N LEU A 435 4.90 -25.01 52.47
CA LEU A 435 6.04 -25.87 52.18
C LEU A 435 6.14 -26.94 53.29
N PRO A 436 6.44 -28.21 52.95
CA PRO A 436 6.73 -29.24 53.96
C PRO A 436 8.10 -28.99 54.59
N ARG A 437 8.15 -28.97 55.91
CA ARG A 437 9.41 -28.99 56.72
C ARG A 437 10.11 -30.33 56.51
N LEU A 438 11.31 -30.30 56.02
CA LEU A 438 12.24 -31.40 56.14
C LEU A 438 12.82 -31.38 57.57
N CYS A 439 12.53 -32.44 58.35
CA CYS A 439 13.24 -32.77 59.57
C CYS A 439 14.54 -33.49 59.22
N SER A 440 15.57 -33.12 59.94
CA SER A 440 16.93 -33.65 60.10
C SER A 440 17.09 -35.15 59.96
#